data_c827406212933b5c1892dc25051ea5d0
#
_entry.id   c827406212933b5c1892dc25051ea5d0
#
_cell.length_a   1.000
_cell.length_b   1.000
_cell.length_c   1.000
_cell.angle_alpha   90.00
_cell.angle_beta   90.00
_cell.angle_gamma   90.00
#
_symmetry.space_group_name_H-M   'P 1'
#
loop_
_entity.id
_entity.type
_entity.pdbx_description
1 polymer ?
#
loop_
_entity_poly.entity_id
_entity_poly.type
_entity_poly.pdbx_seq_one_letter_code
_entity_poly.pdbx_strand_id
1 'polypeptide(L)'
;EISCSLVGSEMCIRDRHMPVNVAELDVDFLSFSGHKMLAPMGIGALYGKMEWLEKMPPFLTGGEMIEYVTRTGATYAEVPHKFEAGTVNAAGAYALGEAIRYIEGIGFEEITKREDELTALAMEEMKKNPYVHIIGSDRPEDHHGILSFTVQDVHPHDVAAILDSDKIAVRAGHHCAQPLLAYLKTPSTTRASLAFYNTEEEVLRFTQSLKTLRRRMGYGE
;
A
#
# COMPACT_ATOMS: atom_id res chain seq x y z
N GLU A 1 -5.87 19.14 10.65
CA GLU A 1 -4.66 18.91 9.82
C GLU A 1 -4.09 17.54 10.14
N ILE A 2 -4.38 16.58 9.27
CA ILE A 2 -3.76 15.24 9.36
C ILE A 2 -2.35 15.40 8.81
N SER A 3 -1.35 15.08 9.61
CA SER A 3 0.05 15.25 9.25
C SER A 3 0.40 14.47 7.97
N CYS A 4 1.17 15.11 7.09
CA CYS A 4 1.62 14.53 5.81
C CYS A 4 2.31 13.15 5.91
N SER A 5 2.79 12.76 7.07
CA SER A 5 3.40 11.44 7.30
C SER A 5 2.42 10.27 7.24
N LEU A 6 1.12 10.51 7.48
CA LEU A 6 0.06 9.50 7.34
C LEU A 6 -0.38 9.32 5.89
N VAL A 7 -0.37 10.38 5.12
CA VAL A 7 -0.68 10.37 3.68
C VAL A 7 0.38 9.58 2.91
N GLY A 8 1.64 9.65 3.30
CA GLY A 8 2.75 8.94 2.63
C GLY A 8 2.63 7.41 2.63
N SER A 9 2.07 6.80 3.68
CA SER A 9 1.95 5.34 3.76
C SER A 9 0.74 4.80 2.97
N GLU A 10 -0.34 5.55 2.86
CA GLU A 10 -1.49 5.20 2.02
C GLU A 10 -1.22 5.44 0.53
N MET A 11 -0.50 6.51 0.20
CA MET A 11 -0.10 6.79 -1.18
C MET A 11 0.72 5.66 -1.80
N CYS A 12 1.55 4.98 -1.01
CA CYS A 12 2.33 3.84 -1.52
C CYS A 12 1.49 2.62 -1.97
N ILE A 13 0.29 2.43 -1.47
CA ILE A 13 -0.65 1.41 -1.96
C ILE A 13 -1.42 1.95 -3.16
N ARG A 14 -1.74 3.23 -3.14
CA ARG A 14 -2.50 3.96 -4.15
C ARG A 14 -1.88 3.87 -5.55
N ASP A 15 -0.55 3.92 -5.66
CA ASP A 15 0.17 3.98 -6.94
C ASP A 15 -0.10 2.80 -7.89
N ARG A 16 -0.59 1.67 -7.38
CA ARG A 16 -1.02 0.54 -8.20
C ARG A 16 -2.51 0.57 -8.55
N HIS A 17 -3.33 1.14 -7.67
CA HIS A 17 -4.79 1.08 -7.75
C HIS A 17 -5.40 2.28 -8.49
N MET A 18 -4.67 3.38 -8.60
CA MET A 18 -5.14 4.60 -9.28
C MET A 18 -3.99 5.44 -9.80
N PRO A 19 -4.19 6.20 -10.88
CA PRO A 19 -3.17 7.10 -11.39
C PRO A 19 -2.90 8.25 -10.41
N VAL A 20 -1.64 8.63 -10.28
CA VAL A 20 -1.19 9.76 -9.47
C VAL A 20 -0.55 10.80 -10.36
N ASN A 21 -1.13 11.99 -10.44
CA ASN A 21 -0.57 13.12 -11.15
C ASN A 21 0.03 14.12 -10.15
N VAL A 22 1.35 14.15 -10.03
CA VAL A 22 2.05 15.02 -9.08
C VAL A 22 1.88 16.51 -9.38
N ALA A 23 1.67 16.87 -10.64
CA ALA A 23 1.43 18.26 -11.04
C ALA A 23 0.04 18.75 -10.62
N GLU A 24 -0.98 17.91 -10.75
CA GLU A 24 -2.35 18.23 -10.30
C GLU A 24 -2.45 18.28 -8.77
N LEU A 25 -1.72 17.39 -8.08
CA LEU A 25 -1.66 17.36 -6.62
C LEU A 25 -0.85 18.50 -6.03
N ASP A 26 -0.01 19.14 -6.83
CA ASP A 26 0.94 20.20 -6.45
C ASP A 26 1.78 19.85 -5.20
N VAL A 27 2.17 18.59 -5.08
CA VAL A 27 2.98 18.12 -3.96
C VAL A 27 4.45 18.51 -4.12
N ASP A 28 5.11 18.86 -3.03
CA ASP A 28 6.55 19.14 -3.03
C ASP A 28 7.39 17.87 -3.13
N PHE A 29 6.94 16.79 -2.48
CA PHE A 29 7.57 15.47 -2.49
C PHE A 29 6.53 14.36 -2.56
N LEU A 30 6.84 13.31 -3.31
CA LEU A 30 6.11 12.06 -3.36
C LEU A 30 7.09 10.89 -3.32
N SER A 31 6.85 9.91 -2.46
CA SER A 31 7.64 8.68 -2.44
C SER A 31 6.76 7.45 -2.65
N PHE A 32 7.27 6.46 -3.35
CA PHE A 32 6.60 5.19 -3.52
C PHE A 32 7.58 4.02 -3.49
N SER A 33 7.06 2.83 -3.15
CA SER A 33 7.84 1.61 -3.03
C SER A 33 7.51 0.64 -4.15
N GLY A 34 8.51 0.15 -4.86
CA GLY A 34 8.33 -0.73 -6.01
C GLY A 34 7.58 -2.03 -5.68
N HIS A 35 7.83 -2.63 -4.49
CA HIS A 35 7.14 -3.88 -4.09
C HIS A 35 5.62 -3.72 -3.95
N LYS A 36 5.09 -2.50 -3.85
CA LYS A 36 3.65 -2.22 -3.88
C LYS A 36 3.12 -1.99 -5.29
N MET A 37 4.01 -1.94 -6.28
CA MET A 37 3.72 -1.77 -7.71
C MET A 37 4.18 -2.97 -8.54
N LEU A 38 4.12 -4.17 -8.00
CA LEU A 38 4.52 -5.43 -8.65
C LEU A 38 6.02 -5.56 -8.98
N ALA A 39 6.85 -4.62 -8.49
CA ALA A 39 8.30 -4.67 -8.64
C ALA A 39 8.96 -5.42 -7.46
N PRO A 40 10.25 -5.78 -7.56
CA PRO A 40 10.98 -6.39 -6.45
C PRO A 40 11.05 -5.51 -5.21
N MET A 41 11.30 -6.14 -4.06
CA MET A 41 11.65 -5.42 -2.82
C MET A 41 12.99 -4.69 -2.96
N GLY A 42 13.17 -3.62 -2.17
CA GLY A 42 14.43 -2.89 -2.09
C GLY A 42 14.63 -1.84 -3.19
N ILE A 43 13.57 -1.50 -3.92
CA ILE A 43 13.55 -0.39 -4.88
C ILE A 43 12.32 0.49 -4.64
N GLY A 44 12.46 1.77 -4.90
CA GLY A 44 11.41 2.77 -4.87
C GLY A 44 11.93 4.06 -5.48
N ALA A 45 11.09 5.08 -5.53
CA ALA A 45 11.48 6.39 -6.03
C ALA A 45 10.94 7.51 -5.14
N LEU A 46 11.66 8.63 -5.14
CA LEU A 46 11.25 9.89 -4.57
C LEU A 46 11.14 10.92 -5.70
N TYR A 47 9.95 11.45 -5.89
CA TYR A 47 9.75 12.68 -6.65
C TYR A 47 9.96 13.88 -5.72
N GLY A 48 10.56 14.93 -6.25
CA GLY A 48 10.64 16.22 -5.58
C GLY A 48 10.64 17.37 -6.58
N LYS A 49 10.04 18.52 -6.21
CA LYS A 49 10.17 19.73 -7.00
C LYS A 49 11.64 20.14 -7.05
N MET A 50 12.14 20.49 -8.24
CA MET A 50 13.56 20.77 -8.49
C MET A 50 14.12 21.84 -7.55
N GLU A 51 13.36 22.90 -7.29
CA GLU A 51 13.75 23.97 -6.39
C GLU A 51 14.09 23.54 -4.96
N TRP A 52 13.45 22.46 -4.47
CA TRP A 52 13.74 21.86 -3.17
C TRP A 52 14.91 20.89 -3.26
N LEU A 53 14.95 20.05 -4.30
CA LEU A 53 16.04 19.10 -4.50
C LEU A 53 17.39 19.80 -4.66
N GLU A 54 17.44 20.95 -5.32
CA GLU A 54 18.65 21.75 -5.45
C GLU A 54 19.13 22.31 -4.11
N LYS A 55 18.21 22.78 -3.27
CA LYS A 55 18.52 23.38 -1.94
C LYS A 55 18.85 22.33 -0.87
N MET A 56 18.29 21.12 -0.96
CA MET A 56 18.50 20.10 0.04
C MET A 56 19.92 19.55 0.03
N PRO A 57 20.55 19.33 1.20
CA PRO A 57 21.78 18.56 1.27
C PRO A 57 21.51 17.09 0.94
N PRO A 58 22.52 16.32 0.48
CA PRO A 58 22.38 14.88 0.32
C PRO A 58 22.11 14.21 1.66
N PHE A 59 21.32 13.14 1.66
CA PHE A 59 21.01 12.35 2.85
C PHE A 59 22.13 11.35 3.17
N LEU A 60 22.66 10.70 2.14
CA LEU A 60 23.80 9.79 2.22
C LEU A 60 24.94 10.32 1.37
N THR A 61 26.16 9.96 1.72
CA THR A 61 27.35 10.31 0.97
C THR A 61 28.12 9.06 0.57
N GLY A 62 28.77 9.10 -0.61
CA GLY A 62 29.52 7.96 -1.16
C GLY A 62 30.03 8.26 -2.56
N GLY A 63 30.43 7.23 -3.28
CA GLY A 63 30.80 7.34 -4.69
C GLY A 63 29.63 7.80 -5.56
N GLU A 64 29.92 8.26 -6.75
CA GLU A 64 29.00 8.70 -7.81
C GLU A 64 28.22 10.00 -7.51
N MET A 65 27.90 10.29 -6.23
CA MET A 65 27.11 11.46 -5.82
C MET A 65 27.94 12.72 -5.51
N ILE A 66 29.25 12.62 -5.54
CA ILE A 66 30.22 13.69 -5.28
C ILE A 66 30.86 14.14 -6.61
N GLU A 67 31.19 15.42 -6.70
CA GLU A 67 31.98 15.98 -7.77
C GLU A 67 33.44 16.11 -7.35
N TYR A 68 33.69 16.79 -6.23
CA TYR A 68 35.01 16.94 -5.63
C TYR A 68 34.97 16.74 -4.13
N VAL A 69 36.04 16.12 -3.59
CA VAL A 69 36.24 15.94 -2.13
C VAL A 69 37.58 16.54 -1.74
N THR A 70 37.57 17.30 -0.65
CA THR A 70 38.76 17.84 0.02
C THR A 70 38.83 17.30 1.44
N ARG A 71 39.91 17.67 2.19
CA ARG A 71 40.04 17.25 3.60
C ARG A 71 38.97 17.86 4.52
N THR A 72 38.33 18.95 4.10
CA THR A 72 37.41 19.73 4.94
C THR A 72 36.05 19.95 4.33
N GLY A 73 35.79 19.44 3.14
CA GLY A 73 34.50 19.60 2.45
C GLY A 73 34.35 18.79 1.18
N ALA A 74 33.19 18.84 0.60
CA ALA A 74 32.89 18.20 -0.68
C ALA A 74 31.90 19.06 -1.48
N THR A 75 32.00 18.98 -2.82
CA THR A 75 30.95 19.39 -3.75
C THR A 75 30.22 18.17 -4.27
N TYR A 76 28.95 18.34 -4.60
CA TYR A 76 28.08 17.23 -4.93
C TYR A 76 27.71 17.30 -6.41
N ALA A 77 27.42 16.13 -6.99
CA ALA A 77 26.91 16.03 -8.33
C ALA A 77 25.55 16.73 -8.48
N GLU A 78 25.12 16.96 -9.70
CA GLU A 78 23.80 17.51 -9.99
C GLU A 78 22.68 16.55 -9.57
N VAL A 79 21.47 17.09 -9.37
CA VAL A 79 20.25 16.32 -9.19
C VAL A 79 19.97 15.52 -10.47
N PRO A 80 19.62 14.23 -10.42
CA PRO A 80 19.30 13.43 -9.20
C PRO A 80 20.51 12.76 -8.52
N HIS A 81 21.67 12.73 -9.16
CA HIS A 81 22.83 11.95 -8.73
C HIS A 81 23.31 12.28 -7.33
N LYS A 82 23.19 13.53 -6.86
CA LYS A 82 23.59 13.90 -5.50
C LYS A 82 22.82 13.18 -4.38
N PHE A 83 21.69 12.52 -4.70
CA PHE A 83 20.91 11.73 -3.75
C PHE A 83 21.10 10.21 -3.90
N GLU A 84 21.92 9.78 -4.85
CA GLU A 84 22.15 8.37 -5.18
C GLU A 84 23.59 7.97 -4.82
N ALA A 85 23.84 7.74 -3.53
CA ALA A 85 25.17 7.46 -3.01
C ALA A 85 25.59 6.00 -3.20
N GLY A 86 26.76 5.76 -3.78
CA GLY A 86 27.34 4.45 -4.00
C GLY A 86 26.75 3.71 -5.20
N THR A 87 27.01 2.40 -5.28
CA THR A 87 26.48 1.57 -6.36
C THR A 87 24.96 1.40 -6.18
N VAL A 88 24.19 1.96 -7.09
CA VAL A 88 22.72 1.92 -7.06
C VAL A 88 22.17 0.53 -7.38
N ASN A 89 20.95 0.26 -6.94
CA ASN A 89 20.23 -0.99 -7.26
C ASN A 89 19.71 -0.97 -8.71
N ALA A 90 20.64 -1.09 -9.67
CA ALA A 90 20.29 -1.02 -11.10
C ALA A 90 19.34 -2.13 -11.54
N ALA A 91 19.48 -3.35 -11.02
CA ALA A 91 18.58 -4.45 -11.33
C ALA A 91 17.15 -4.18 -10.82
N GLY A 92 17.03 -3.64 -9.60
CA GLY A 92 15.73 -3.22 -9.05
C GLY A 92 15.10 -2.08 -9.84
N ALA A 93 15.90 -1.10 -10.28
CA ALA A 93 15.42 0.02 -11.09
C ALA A 93 14.90 -0.45 -12.45
N TYR A 94 15.63 -1.34 -13.12
CA TYR A 94 15.16 -1.96 -14.37
C TYR A 94 13.84 -2.71 -14.18
N ALA A 95 13.76 -3.55 -13.14
CA ALA A 95 12.55 -4.31 -12.84
C ALA A 95 11.36 -3.42 -12.43
N LEU A 96 11.60 -2.28 -11.76
CA LEU A 96 10.56 -1.28 -11.50
C LEU A 96 10.04 -0.67 -12.81
N GLY A 97 10.93 -0.36 -13.76
CA GLY A 97 10.54 0.10 -15.08
C GLY A 97 9.66 -0.90 -15.83
N GLU A 98 9.96 -2.20 -15.76
CA GLU A 98 9.12 -3.25 -16.35
C GLU A 98 7.76 -3.37 -15.65
N ALA A 99 7.72 -3.26 -14.32
CA ALA A 99 6.46 -3.27 -13.56
C ALA A 99 5.56 -2.08 -13.94
N ILE A 100 6.14 -0.89 -14.12
CA ILE A 100 5.40 0.29 -14.60
C ILE A 100 4.81 0.04 -15.99
N ARG A 101 5.61 -0.44 -16.95
CA ARG A 101 5.13 -0.76 -18.30
C ARG A 101 4.02 -1.81 -18.29
N TYR A 102 4.12 -2.80 -17.40
CA TYR A 102 3.09 -3.82 -17.24
C TYR A 102 1.76 -3.22 -16.76
N ILE A 103 1.79 -2.35 -15.73
CA ILE A 103 0.60 -1.66 -15.22
C ILE A 103 0.01 -0.74 -16.29
N GLU A 104 0.84 0.05 -16.97
CA GLU A 104 0.41 0.92 -18.07
C GLU A 104 -0.20 0.13 -19.24
N GLY A 105 0.36 -1.07 -19.54
CA GLY A 105 -0.14 -1.96 -20.57
C GLY A 105 -1.52 -2.55 -20.29
N ILE A 106 -1.89 -2.72 -19.01
CA ILE A 106 -3.24 -3.11 -18.59
C ILE A 106 -4.16 -1.86 -18.62
N GLY A 107 -3.67 -0.75 -18.13
CA GLY A 107 -4.40 0.50 -17.97
C GLY A 107 -5.10 0.62 -16.61
N PHE A 108 -4.99 1.80 -16.00
CA PHE A 108 -5.57 2.07 -14.69
C PHE A 108 -7.11 1.97 -14.66
N GLU A 109 -7.77 2.29 -15.76
CA GLU A 109 -9.22 2.18 -15.87
C GLU A 109 -9.70 0.72 -15.70
N GLU A 110 -9.07 -0.22 -16.38
CA GLU A 110 -9.38 -1.64 -16.27
C GLU A 110 -9.02 -2.20 -14.88
N ILE A 111 -7.88 -1.77 -14.33
CA ILE A 111 -7.45 -2.16 -12.98
C ILE A 111 -8.48 -1.70 -11.95
N THR A 112 -8.83 -0.42 -11.96
CA THR A 112 -9.78 0.17 -11.00
C THR A 112 -11.15 -0.48 -11.13
N LYS A 113 -11.66 -0.63 -12.35
CA LYS A 113 -12.95 -1.28 -12.60
C LYS A 113 -12.98 -2.70 -12.03
N ARG A 114 -11.93 -3.49 -12.30
CA ARG A 114 -11.87 -4.88 -11.79
C ARG A 114 -11.80 -4.93 -10.27
N GLU A 115 -11.02 -4.06 -9.66
CA GLU A 115 -10.91 -3.99 -8.19
C GLU A 115 -12.20 -3.52 -7.53
N ASP A 116 -12.92 -2.59 -8.12
CA ASP A 116 -14.24 -2.14 -7.65
C ASP A 116 -15.28 -3.25 -7.73
N GLU A 117 -15.31 -4.04 -8.82
CA GLU A 117 -16.17 -5.21 -8.96
C GLU A 117 -15.90 -6.24 -7.85
N LEU A 118 -14.63 -6.60 -7.62
CA LEU A 118 -14.24 -7.55 -6.58
C LEU A 118 -14.54 -7.01 -5.17
N THR A 119 -14.35 -5.72 -4.96
CA THR A 119 -14.64 -5.05 -3.70
C THR A 119 -16.13 -5.04 -3.41
N ALA A 120 -16.97 -4.74 -4.41
CA ALA A 120 -18.42 -4.78 -4.30
C ALA A 120 -18.91 -6.19 -3.92
N LEU A 121 -18.40 -7.22 -4.60
CA LEU A 121 -18.71 -8.61 -4.27
C LEU A 121 -18.31 -8.96 -2.83
N ALA A 122 -17.08 -8.60 -2.43
CA ALA A 122 -16.59 -8.88 -1.08
C ALA A 122 -17.46 -8.19 -0.02
N MET A 123 -17.77 -6.90 -0.20
CA MET A 123 -18.60 -6.13 0.75
C MET A 123 -20.02 -6.67 0.83
N GLU A 124 -20.63 -7.04 -0.30
CA GLU A 124 -21.96 -7.65 -0.31
C GLU A 124 -22.00 -8.94 0.52
N GLU A 125 -21.03 -9.82 0.31
CA GLU A 125 -20.95 -11.08 1.03
C GLU A 125 -20.57 -10.91 2.52
N MET A 126 -19.68 -9.97 2.84
CA MET A 126 -19.30 -9.65 4.21
C MET A 126 -20.46 -9.06 5.00
N LYS A 127 -21.28 -8.19 4.39
CA LYS A 127 -22.48 -7.60 5.04
C LYS A 127 -23.56 -8.63 5.39
N LYS A 128 -23.54 -9.81 4.78
CA LYS A 128 -24.44 -10.93 5.16
C LYS A 128 -24.05 -11.58 6.52
N ASN A 129 -22.85 -11.30 7.02
CA ASN A 129 -22.39 -11.76 8.31
C ASN A 129 -22.54 -10.64 9.35
N PRO A 130 -23.49 -10.73 10.29
CA PRO A 130 -23.78 -9.65 11.24
C PRO A 130 -22.64 -9.38 12.25
N TYR A 131 -21.66 -10.28 12.32
CA TYR A 131 -20.51 -10.16 13.21
C TYR A 131 -19.30 -9.51 12.54
N VAL A 132 -19.34 -9.24 11.24
CA VAL A 132 -18.28 -8.57 10.50
C VAL A 132 -18.63 -7.08 10.36
N HIS A 133 -17.73 -6.25 10.84
CA HIS A 133 -17.86 -4.80 10.70
C HIS A 133 -16.76 -4.27 9.79
N ILE A 134 -17.15 -3.76 8.61
CA ILE A 134 -16.24 -3.10 7.66
C ILE A 134 -16.03 -1.67 8.15
N ILE A 135 -14.77 -1.23 8.13
CA ILE A 135 -14.38 0.12 8.53
C ILE A 135 -14.22 1.00 7.30
N GLY A 136 -14.86 2.15 7.32
CA GLY A 136 -14.81 3.11 6.22
C GLY A 136 -16.16 3.34 5.57
N SER A 137 -16.17 3.63 4.28
CA SER A 137 -17.36 3.92 3.50
C SER A 137 -18.22 2.68 3.27
N ASP A 138 -19.52 2.90 3.06
CA ASP A 138 -20.44 1.86 2.59
C ASP A 138 -20.41 1.66 1.07
N ARG A 139 -19.70 2.50 0.35
CA ARG A 139 -19.54 2.45 -1.10
C ARG A 139 -18.27 1.70 -1.49
N PRO A 140 -18.35 0.65 -2.32
CA PRO A 140 -17.19 -0.16 -2.73
C PRO A 140 -16.07 0.65 -3.40
N GLU A 141 -16.44 1.60 -4.24
CA GLU A 141 -15.52 2.46 -5.00
C GLU A 141 -14.61 3.33 -4.12
N ASP A 142 -14.98 3.58 -2.87
CA ASP A 142 -14.16 4.34 -1.93
C ASP A 142 -13.04 3.49 -1.28
N HIS A 143 -13.09 2.18 -1.49
CA HIS A 143 -12.15 1.22 -0.87
C HIS A 143 -10.96 0.84 -1.75
N HIS A 144 -11.08 0.96 -3.06
CA HIS A 144 -10.00 0.66 -4.02
C HIS A 144 -9.31 -0.69 -3.75
N GLY A 145 -10.07 -1.75 -3.59
CA GLY A 145 -9.55 -3.10 -3.30
C GLY A 145 -9.11 -3.35 -1.86
N ILE A 146 -9.22 -2.38 -0.94
CA ILE A 146 -8.70 -2.48 0.43
C ILE A 146 -9.84 -2.48 1.44
N LEU A 147 -10.08 -3.61 2.07
CA LEU A 147 -11.12 -3.79 3.08
C LEU A 147 -10.51 -4.01 4.46
N SER A 148 -10.61 -3.01 5.32
CA SER A 148 -10.30 -3.13 6.75
C SER A 148 -11.57 -3.46 7.53
N PHE A 149 -11.50 -4.46 8.39
CA PHE A 149 -12.68 -4.94 9.13
C PHE A 149 -12.31 -5.51 10.50
N THR A 150 -13.30 -5.64 11.34
CA THR A 150 -13.24 -6.39 12.60
C THR A 150 -14.27 -7.51 12.60
N VAL A 151 -14.03 -8.54 13.39
CA VAL A 151 -15.01 -9.59 13.68
C VAL A 151 -15.33 -9.53 15.17
N GLN A 152 -16.61 -9.45 15.50
CA GLN A 152 -17.06 -9.31 16.90
C GLN A 152 -16.48 -10.42 17.78
N ASP A 153 -15.93 -10.03 18.93
CA ASP A 153 -15.31 -10.89 19.95
C ASP A 153 -14.06 -11.68 19.48
N VAL A 154 -13.58 -11.46 18.26
CA VAL A 154 -12.39 -12.16 17.74
C VAL A 154 -11.26 -11.17 17.51
N HIS A 155 -10.08 -11.46 18.08
CA HIS A 155 -8.92 -10.61 17.89
C HIS A 155 -8.42 -10.69 16.43
N PRO A 156 -8.00 -9.58 15.79
CA PRO A 156 -7.56 -9.58 14.39
C PRO A 156 -6.44 -10.57 14.04
N HIS A 157 -5.54 -10.86 14.98
CA HIS A 157 -4.50 -11.89 14.79
C HIS A 157 -5.09 -13.30 14.70
N ASP A 158 -6.13 -13.60 15.47
CA ASP A 158 -6.81 -14.90 15.43
C ASP A 158 -7.61 -15.02 14.11
N VAL A 159 -8.26 -13.93 13.68
CA VAL A 159 -8.87 -13.87 12.34
C VAL A 159 -7.85 -14.20 11.26
N ALA A 160 -6.67 -13.56 11.30
CA ALA A 160 -5.62 -13.82 10.32
C ALA A 160 -5.11 -15.26 10.38
N ALA A 161 -4.90 -15.83 11.57
CA ALA A 161 -4.42 -17.20 11.74
C ALA A 161 -5.41 -18.24 11.19
N ILE A 162 -6.71 -18.03 11.40
CA ILE A 162 -7.76 -18.93 10.88
C ILE A 162 -7.83 -18.83 9.36
N LEU A 163 -7.83 -17.61 8.80
CA LEU A 163 -7.84 -17.41 7.35
C LEU A 163 -6.59 -18.00 6.69
N ASP A 164 -5.42 -17.88 7.32
CA ASP A 164 -4.17 -18.49 6.83
C ASP A 164 -4.27 -20.01 6.77
N SER A 165 -4.91 -20.65 7.75
CA SER A 165 -5.17 -22.10 7.70
C SER A 165 -6.04 -22.52 6.50
N ASP A 166 -6.88 -21.61 6.01
CA ASP A 166 -7.70 -21.78 4.80
C ASP A 166 -6.97 -21.33 3.52
N LYS A 167 -5.66 -20.98 3.62
CA LYS A 167 -4.83 -20.45 2.52
C LYS A 167 -5.30 -19.10 2.01
N ILE A 168 -5.78 -18.25 2.91
CA ILE A 168 -6.22 -16.89 2.64
C ILE A 168 -5.34 -15.93 3.42
N ALA A 169 -4.49 -15.18 2.71
CA ALA A 169 -3.57 -14.23 3.31
C ALA A 169 -4.27 -12.88 3.57
N VAL A 170 -4.26 -12.45 4.81
CA VAL A 170 -4.72 -11.12 5.25
C VAL A 170 -3.68 -10.50 6.16
N ARG A 171 -3.79 -9.21 6.42
CA ARG A 171 -2.93 -8.53 7.38
C ARG A 171 -3.70 -8.15 8.63
N ALA A 172 -3.17 -8.47 9.82
CA ALA A 172 -3.69 -8.00 11.10
C ALA A 172 -2.80 -6.90 11.71
N GLY A 173 -3.39 -5.97 12.44
CA GLY A 173 -2.68 -4.93 13.20
C GLY A 173 -3.08 -3.51 12.88
N HIS A 174 -2.12 -2.58 12.98
CA HIS A 174 -2.36 -1.14 12.81
C HIS A 174 -2.20 -0.64 11.38
N HIS A 175 -1.74 -1.47 10.44
CA HIS A 175 -1.55 -1.17 9.01
C HIS A 175 -0.67 0.07 8.74
N CYS A 176 0.30 0.37 9.61
CA CYS A 176 1.11 1.60 9.59
C CYS A 176 0.29 2.89 9.77
N ALA A 177 -0.93 2.81 10.32
CA ALA A 177 -1.89 3.90 10.49
C ALA A 177 -2.40 4.00 11.94
N GLN A 178 -1.51 3.84 12.91
CA GLN A 178 -1.86 3.80 14.34
C GLN A 178 -2.64 5.05 14.82
N PRO A 179 -2.28 6.29 14.42
CA PRO A 179 -3.07 7.46 14.79
C PRO A 179 -4.50 7.46 14.21
N LEU A 180 -4.69 6.94 12.99
CA LEU A 180 -6.02 6.79 12.39
C LEU A 180 -6.87 5.79 13.20
N LEU A 181 -6.31 4.64 13.57
CA LEU A 181 -7.02 3.66 14.37
C LEU A 181 -7.35 4.20 15.77
N ALA A 182 -6.47 4.99 16.38
CA ALA A 182 -6.75 5.68 17.63
C ALA A 182 -7.93 6.68 17.49
N TYR A 183 -7.98 7.45 16.39
CA TYR A 183 -9.10 8.33 16.08
C TYR A 183 -10.40 7.54 15.91
N LEU A 184 -10.37 6.42 15.21
CA LEU A 184 -11.51 5.51 15.02
C LEU A 184 -11.86 4.69 16.27
N LYS A 185 -11.10 4.85 17.37
CA LYS A 185 -11.26 4.08 18.62
C LYS A 185 -11.23 2.57 18.42
N THR A 186 -10.46 2.12 17.44
CA THR A 186 -10.30 0.72 17.08
C THR A 186 -8.84 0.32 17.30
N PRO A 187 -8.54 -0.60 18.25
CA PRO A 187 -7.14 -0.88 18.62
C PRO A 187 -6.35 -1.57 17.51
N SER A 188 -7.01 -2.41 16.72
CA SER A 188 -6.41 -3.09 15.56
C SER A 188 -7.50 -3.65 14.66
N THR A 189 -7.14 -3.92 13.39
CA THR A 189 -8.08 -4.48 12.41
C THR A 189 -7.44 -5.60 11.61
N THR A 190 -8.27 -6.39 10.93
CA THR A 190 -7.84 -7.27 9.85
C THR A 190 -8.08 -6.56 8.52
N ARG A 191 -7.13 -6.69 7.59
CA ARG A 191 -7.21 -6.08 6.26
C ARG A 191 -7.08 -7.13 5.17
N ALA A 192 -8.08 -7.26 4.34
CA ALA A 192 -8.01 -7.91 3.05
C ALA A 192 -7.59 -6.88 2.00
N SER A 193 -6.69 -7.24 1.09
CA SER A 193 -6.24 -6.40 -0.02
C SER A 193 -6.45 -7.17 -1.30
N LEU A 194 -7.46 -6.77 -2.06
CA LEU A 194 -7.78 -7.31 -3.36
C LEU A 194 -6.94 -6.60 -4.43
N ALA A 195 -6.68 -7.28 -5.51
CA ALA A 195 -5.98 -6.72 -6.65
C ALA A 195 -6.65 -7.22 -7.95
N PHE A 196 -6.42 -6.51 -9.04
CA PHE A 196 -7.03 -6.80 -10.33
C PHE A 196 -6.85 -8.25 -10.82
N TYR A 197 -5.81 -8.94 -10.36
CA TYR A 197 -5.53 -10.34 -10.71
C TYR A 197 -6.26 -11.36 -9.84
N ASN A 198 -7.00 -10.93 -8.78
CA ASN A 198 -7.81 -11.84 -7.99
C ASN A 198 -9.08 -12.26 -8.75
N THR A 199 -9.57 -13.44 -8.40
CA THR A 199 -10.81 -14.00 -8.97
C THR A 199 -12.00 -13.83 -8.02
N GLU A 200 -13.20 -13.88 -8.57
CA GLU A 200 -14.43 -13.88 -7.76
C GLU A 200 -14.52 -15.11 -6.86
N GLU A 201 -14.02 -16.27 -7.34
CA GLU A 201 -13.96 -17.49 -6.54
C GLU A 201 -13.09 -17.32 -5.29
N GLU A 202 -11.94 -16.65 -5.41
CA GLU A 202 -11.09 -16.33 -4.27
C GLU A 202 -11.80 -15.43 -3.26
N VAL A 203 -12.55 -14.42 -3.74
CA VAL A 203 -13.35 -13.53 -2.90
C VAL A 203 -14.46 -14.29 -2.18
N LEU A 204 -15.19 -15.15 -2.89
CA LEU A 204 -16.23 -15.98 -2.29
C LEU A 204 -15.67 -16.97 -1.27
N ARG A 205 -14.51 -17.56 -1.53
CA ARG A 205 -13.81 -18.42 -0.58
C ARG A 205 -13.41 -17.66 0.69
N PHE A 206 -12.88 -16.44 0.55
CA PHE A 206 -12.56 -15.57 1.68
C PHE A 206 -13.78 -15.28 2.54
N THR A 207 -14.88 -14.84 1.94
CA THR A 207 -16.11 -14.49 2.67
C THR A 207 -16.79 -15.71 3.28
N GLN A 208 -16.69 -16.88 2.65
CA GLN A 208 -17.17 -18.13 3.21
C GLN A 208 -16.38 -18.56 4.46
N SER A 209 -15.04 -18.37 4.45
CA SER A 209 -14.22 -18.63 5.63
C SER A 209 -14.60 -17.70 6.79
N LEU A 210 -14.87 -16.42 6.52
CA LEU A 210 -15.37 -15.47 7.52
C LEU A 210 -16.70 -15.90 8.17
N LYS A 211 -17.63 -16.50 7.42
CA LYS A 211 -18.92 -16.98 7.95
C LYS A 211 -18.75 -18.07 9.00
N THR A 212 -17.70 -18.86 8.91
CA THR A 212 -17.46 -19.98 9.84
C THR A 212 -16.51 -19.64 11.00
N LEU A 213 -15.86 -18.49 10.94
CA LEU A 213 -14.74 -18.10 11.78
C LEU A 213 -15.11 -18.12 13.29
N ARG A 214 -16.20 -17.45 13.70
CA ARG A 214 -16.65 -17.40 15.10
C ARG A 214 -16.95 -18.79 15.66
N ARG A 215 -17.63 -19.63 14.90
CA ARG A 215 -17.91 -21.02 15.28
C ARG A 215 -16.62 -21.82 15.51
N ARG A 216 -15.61 -21.63 14.65
CA ARG A 216 -14.28 -22.27 14.80
C ARG A 216 -13.56 -21.82 16.07
N MET A 217 -13.83 -20.61 16.54
CA MET A 217 -13.30 -20.06 17.80
C MET A 217 -14.15 -20.42 19.03
N GLY A 218 -15.28 -21.13 18.87
CA GLY A 218 -16.15 -21.53 19.96
C GLY A 218 -17.11 -20.43 20.45
N TYR A 219 -17.31 -19.35 19.70
CA TYR A 219 -18.22 -18.26 20.08
C TYR A 219 -19.69 -18.49 19.65
N GLY A 220 -20.03 -19.68 19.14
CA GLY A 220 -21.36 -19.97 18.62
C GLY A 220 -21.61 -19.41 17.21
N GLU A 221 -22.87 -19.48 16.76
CA GLU A 221 -23.28 -18.91 15.47
C GLU A 221 -23.23 -17.39 15.47
#